data_49af33b4f46e03b30a4e08c8c2ec1bfc
#
_entry.id   49af33b4f46e03b30a4e08c8c2ec1bfc
#
_cell.length_a   1.000
_cell.length_b   1.000
_cell.length_c   1.000
_cell.angle_alpha   90.00
_cell.angle_beta   90.00
_cell.angle_gamma   90.00
#
_symmetry.space_group_name_H-M   'P 1'
#
loop_
_entity.id
_entity.type
_entity.pdbx_description
1 polymer ?
#
loop_
_entity_poly.entity_id
_entity_poly.type
_entity_poly.pdbx_seq_one_letter_code
_entity_poly.pdbx_strand_id
1 'polypeptide(L)'
;MNVFNFLSDAIALFFLWLFMRAALHKLHTSNAEYYQQLFAEYGISHGQLALALNYILGAFELVIAVTLIFEATRTPAALAAALLLSMYLIAMAIQLMKGKRDISCGCSGPNAHIKVSWPLIVRNGLLVPLVLTCTLQTAGFTSSLWFAVLMTGAFLILTYSCVENLIANAQKISILRTH
;
A
#
# COMPACT_ATOMS: atom_id res chain seq x y z
N MET A 1 11.13 -0.75 29.14
CA MET A 1 11.26 -0.84 27.66
C MET A 1 9.90 -1.27 27.14
N ASN A 2 9.20 -0.40 26.43
CA ASN A 2 7.82 -0.70 26.00
C ASN A 2 7.87 -1.46 24.66
N VAL A 3 7.47 -2.72 24.68
CA VAL A 3 7.34 -3.59 23.47
C VAL A 3 6.50 -2.90 22.40
N PHE A 4 5.54 -2.06 22.79
CA PHE A 4 4.70 -1.27 21.90
C PHE A 4 5.51 -0.27 21.04
N ASN A 5 6.53 0.41 21.60
CA ASN A 5 7.33 1.36 20.82
C ASN A 5 8.19 0.63 19.79
N PHE A 6 8.80 -0.48 20.15
CA PHE A 6 9.56 -1.33 19.24
C PHE A 6 8.71 -1.82 18.07
N LEU A 7 7.50 -2.32 18.35
CA LEU A 7 6.61 -2.84 17.33
C LEU A 7 6.12 -1.71 16.39
N SER A 8 5.80 -0.55 16.96
CA SER A 8 5.39 0.62 16.19
C SER A 8 6.49 1.12 15.24
N ASP A 9 7.76 1.10 15.67
CA ASP A 9 8.90 1.46 14.82
C ASP A 9 9.10 0.48 13.66
N ALA A 10 8.97 -0.82 13.92
CA ALA A 10 9.06 -1.84 12.89
C ALA A 10 7.89 -1.72 11.87
N ILE A 11 6.68 -1.42 12.34
CA ILE A 11 5.51 -1.18 11.49
C ILE A 11 5.69 0.10 10.68
N ALA A 12 6.22 1.18 11.26
CA ALA A 12 6.51 2.41 10.54
C ALA A 12 7.51 2.19 9.39
N LEU A 13 8.57 1.40 9.62
CA LEU A 13 9.51 0.99 8.57
C LEU A 13 8.85 0.17 7.45
N PHE A 14 7.96 -0.74 7.82
CA PHE A 14 7.19 -1.49 6.84
C PHE A 14 6.32 -0.58 5.97
N PHE A 15 5.60 0.39 6.57
CA PHE A 15 4.77 1.33 5.81
C PHE A 15 5.58 2.34 5.03
N LEU A 16 6.75 2.76 5.53
CA LEU A 16 7.72 3.53 4.73
C LEU A 16 8.04 2.82 3.42
N TRP A 17 8.42 1.55 3.49
CA TRP A 17 8.72 0.75 2.31
C TRP A 17 7.50 0.59 1.40
N LEU A 18 6.33 0.30 1.96
CA LEU A 18 5.09 0.08 1.20
C LEU A 18 4.70 1.32 0.40
N PHE A 19 4.62 2.48 1.05
CA PHE A 19 4.25 3.74 0.41
C PHE A 19 5.34 4.27 -0.52
N MET A 20 6.63 4.10 -0.16
CA MET A 20 7.75 4.45 -1.03
C MET A 20 7.67 3.66 -2.35
N ARG A 21 7.46 2.35 -2.27
CA ARG A 21 7.30 1.49 -3.46
C ARG A 21 6.11 1.94 -4.31
N ALA A 22 4.96 2.20 -3.70
CA ALA A 22 3.76 2.64 -4.40
C ALA A 22 3.96 4.01 -5.07
N ALA A 23 4.56 4.97 -4.37
CA ALA A 23 4.90 6.30 -4.88
C ALA A 23 5.85 6.24 -6.07
N LEU A 24 6.94 5.47 -5.95
CA LEU A 24 7.93 5.32 -7.03
C LEU A 24 7.31 4.74 -8.31
N HIS A 25 6.41 3.76 -8.18
CA HIS A 25 5.69 3.22 -9.34
C HIS A 25 4.79 4.26 -10.01
N LYS A 26 4.08 5.09 -9.23
CA LYS A 26 3.18 6.13 -9.74
C LYS A 26 3.93 7.33 -10.35
N LEU A 27 5.06 7.70 -9.75
CA LEU A 27 5.86 8.85 -10.20
C LEU A 27 6.74 8.52 -11.40
N HIS A 28 6.98 7.24 -11.68
CA HIS A 28 7.80 6.82 -12.82
C HIS A 28 7.05 7.05 -14.13
N THR A 29 7.62 7.88 -15.01
CA THR A 29 6.98 8.32 -16.25
C THR A 29 6.64 7.18 -17.21
N SER A 30 7.43 6.09 -17.25
CA SER A 30 7.15 4.93 -18.09
C SER A 30 5.86 4.19 -17.70
N ASN A 31 5.33 4.41 -16.50
CA ASN A 31 4.11 3.78 -16.02
C ASN A 31 2.86 4.66 -16.23
N ALA A 32 3.01 5.85 -16.81
CA ALA A 32 1.95 6.82 -16.96
C ALA A 32 0.73 6.27 -17.74
N GLU A 33 0.98 5.58 -18.84
CA GLU A 33 -0.08 4.97 -19.67
C GLU A 33 -0.85 3.87 -18.91
N TYR A 34 -0.14 3.04 -18.15
CA TYR A 34 -0.77 2.02 -17.31
C TYR A 34 -1.72 2.63 -16.29
N TYR A 35 -1.29 3.70 -15.60
CA TYR A 35 -2.14 4.36 -14.62
C TYR A 35 -3.30 5.13 -15.25
N GLN A 36 -3.12 5.71 -16.45
CA GLN A 36 -4.24 6.31 -17.19
C GLN A 36 -5.32 5.27 -17.54
N GLN A 37 -4.92 4.10 -18.03
CA GLN A 37 -5.84 3.00 -18.31
C GLN A 37 -6.53 2.51 -17.02
N LEU A 38 -5.78 2.36 -15.95
CA LEU A 38 -6.31 1.98 -14.65
C LEU A 38 -7.39 2.96 -14.16
N PHE A 39 -7.13 4.27 -14.20
CA PHE A 39 -8.12 5.28 -13.81
C PHE A 39 -9.34 5.29 -14.72
N ALA A 40 -9.17 5.02 -16.01
CA ALA A 40 -10.29 4.87 -16.96
C ALA A 40 -11.20 3.69 -16.58
N GLU A 41 -10.64 2.56 -16.15
CA GLU A 41 -11.38 1.41 -15.62
C GLU A 41 -12.18 1.76 -14.36
N TYR A 42 -11.66 2.67 -13.52
CA TYR A 42 -12.37 3.21 -12.35
C TYR A 42 -13.38 4.31 -12.69
N GLY A 43 -13.49 4.72 -13.97
CA GLY A 43 -14.49 5.68 -14.47
C GLY A 43 -13.96 7.09 -14.73
N ILE A 44 -12.64 7.31 -14.63
CA ILE A 44 -11.99 8.60 -14.91
C ILE A 44 -11.40 8.53 -16.32
N SER A 45 -12.20 8.82 -17.32
CA SER A 45 -11.82 8.69 -18.75
C SER A 45 -10.96 9.84 -19.30
N HIS A 46 -10.89 10.98 -18.60
CA HIS A 46 -10.06 12.12 -19.03
C HIS A 46 -8.58 11.85 -18.75
N GLY A 47 -7.79 11.56 -19.80
CA GLY A 47 -6.38 11.17 -19.68
C GLY A 47 -5.50 12.16 -18.90
N GLN A 48 -5.67 13.47 -19.10
CA GLN A 48 -4.92 14.49 -18.36
C GLN A 48 -5.29 14.52 -16.87
N LEU A 49 -6.58 14.36 -16.54
CA LEU A 49 -7.04 14.29 -15.15
C LEU A 49 -6.52 13.03 -14.46
N ALA A 50 -6.58 11.89 -15.14
CA ALA A 50 -6.04 10.64 -14.65
C ALA A 50 -4.54 10.75 -14.35
N LEU A 51 -3.79 11.38 -15.24
CA LEU A 51 -2.35 11.61 -15.07
C LEU A 51 -2.06 12.54 -13.88
N ALA A 52 -2.78 13.66 -13.77
CA ALA A 52 -2.63 14.59 -12.66
C ALA A 52 -2.94 13.91 -11.31
N LEU A 53 -4.04 13.15 -11.23
CA LEU A 53 -4.40 12.38 -10.04
C LEU A 53 -3.34 11.35 -9.67
N ASN A 54 -2.76 10.65 -10.66
CA ASN A 54 -1.69 9.70 -10.42
C ASN A 54 -0.47 10.35 -9.77
N TYR A 55 -0.01 11.48 -10.30
CA TYR A 55 1.14 12.19 -9.74
C TYR A 55 0.84 12.80 -8.36
N ILE A 56 -0.36 13.35 -8.16
CA ILE A 56 -0.79 13.88 -6.86
C ILE A 56 -0.82 12.76 -5.82
N LEU A 57 -1.42 11.61 -6.13
CA LEU A 57 -1.46 10.46 -5.23
C LEU A 57 -0.06 9.91 -4.96
N GLY A 58 0.79 9.79 -5.98
CA GLY A 58 2.18 9.36 -5.81
C GLY A 58 3.00 10.30 -4.93
N ALA A 59 2.85 11.62 -5.12
CA ALA A 59 3.51 12.62 -4.27
C ALA A 59 2.99 12.56 -2.82
N PHE A 60 1.69 12.38 -2.63
CA PHE A 60 1.08 12.25 -1.30
C PHE A 60 1.54 10.97 -0.58
N GLU A 61 1.63 9.84 -1.28
CA GLU A 61 2.20 8.60 -0.75
C GLU A 61 3.67 8.78 -0.34
N LEU A 62 4.45 9.52 -1.13
CA LEU A 62 5.85 9.80 -0.81
C LEU A 62 5.98 10.66 0.46
N VAL A 63 5.15 11.69 0.59
CA VAL A 63 5.10 12.53 1.80
C VAL A 63 4.74 11.70 3.03
N ILE A 64 3.71 10.85 2.94
CA ILE A 64 3.33 9.94 4.03
C ILE A 64 4.51 9.02 4.39
N ALA A 65 5.16 8.41 3.40
CA ALA A 65 6.29 7.51 3.63
C ALA A 65 7.40 8.20 4.44
N VAL A 66 7.80 9.40 4.05
CA VAL A 66 8.87 10.14 4.72
C VAL A 66 8.44 10.63 6.10
N THR A 67 7.22 11.15 6.24
CA THR A 67 6.74 11.72 7.52
C THR A 67 6.47 10.67 8.59
N LEU A 68 6.26 9.40 8.22
CA LEU A 68 6.12 8.29 9.18
C LEU A 68 7.41 8.01 9.99
N ILE A 69 8.57 8.42 9.49
CA ILE A 69 9.86 8.21 10.18
C ILE A 69 9.99 9.16 11.37
N PHE A 70 9.52 10.40 11.23
CA PHE A 70 9.70 11.44 12.22
C PHE A 70 8.62 11.33 13.32
N GLU A 71 9.07 11.30 14.57
CA GLU A 71 8.18 11.19 15.73
C GLU A 71 7.11 12.28 15.77
N ALA A 72 7.49 13.53 15.55
CA ALA A 72 6.58 14.68 15.58
C ALA A 72 5.45 14.62 14.56
N THR A 73 5.67 13.96 13.42
CA THR A 73 4.69 13.87 12.31
C THR A 73 4.09 12.48 12.15
N ARG A 74 4.52 11.50 12.94
CA ARG A 74 4.07 10.10 12.82
C ARG A 74 2.57 9.92 12.99
N THR A 75 1.99 10.55 14.01
CA THR A 75 0.54 10.45 14.26
C THR A 75 -0.30 11.00 13.10
N PRO A 76 -0.12 12.25 12.63
CA PRO A 76 -0.86 12.73 11.48
C PRO A 76 -0.54 11.93 10.20
N ALA A 77 0.70 11.47 10.00
CA ALA A 77 1.08 10.63 8.87
C ALA A 77 0.36 9.26 8.89
N ALA A 78 0.27 8.62 10.06
CA ALA A 78 -0.45 7.35 10.22
C ALA A 78 -1.96 7.50 9.95
N LEU A 79 -2.57 8.61 10.39
CA LEU A 79 -3.97 8.91 10.07
C LEU A 79 -4.18 9.17 8.57
N ALA A 80 -3.29 9.93 7.94
CA ALA A 80 -3.32 10.15 6.49
C ALA A 80 -3.14 8.84 5.71
N ALA A 81 -2.22 7.97 6.15
CA ALA A 81 -2.03 6.64 5.59
C ALA A 81 -3.27 5.77 5.72
N ALA A 82 -3.90 5.74 6.89
CA ALA A 82 -5.14 4.98 7.13
C ALA A 82 -6.29 5.47 6.24
N LEU A 83 -6.44 6.80 6.09
CA LEU A 83 -7.42 7.40 5.19
C LEU A 83 -7.17 7.00 3.74
N LEU A 84 -5.93 7.09 3.26
CA LEU A 84 -5.55 6.74 1.89
C LEU A 84 -5.78 5.25 1.60
N LEU A 85 -5.37 4.36 2.51
CA LEU A 85 -5.62 2.92 2.41
C LEU A 85 -7.12 2.59 2.41
N SER A 86 -7.90 3.27 3.25
CA SER A 86 -9.36 3.10 3.29
C SER A 86 -10.01 3.55 2.00
N MET A 87 -9.54 4.66 1.40
CA MET A 87 -10.03 5.13 0.10
C MET A 87 -9.74 4.09 -1.00
N TYR A 88 -8.54 3.52 -1.06
CA TYR A 88 -8.21 2.46 -2.01
C TYR A 88 -9.03 1.20 -1.77
N LEU A 89 -9.24 0.83 -0.50
CA LEU A 89 -10.05 -0.32 -0.13
C LEU A 89 -11.52 -0.16 -0.59
N ILE A 90 -12.11 1.02 -0.36
CA ILE A 90 -13.47 1.35 -0.79
C ILE A 90 -13.57 1.32 -2.32
N ALA A 91 -12.61 1.94 -3.03
CA ALA A 91 -12.58 1.93 -4.48
C ALA A 91 -12.55 0.49 -5.05
N MET A 92 -11.68 -0.37 -4.51
CA MET A 92 -11.62 -1.78 -4.90
C MET A 92 -12.90 -2.55 -4.56
N ALA A 93 -13.48 -2.32 -3.38
CA ALA A 93 -14.71 -2.96 -2.94
C ALA A 93 -15.90 -2.60 -3.87
N ILE A 94 -16.02 -1.33 -4.25
CA ILE A 94 -17.06 -0.87 -5.20
C ILE A 94 -16.91 -1.59 -6.55
N GLN A 95 -15.69 -1.72 -7.09
CA GLN A 95 -15.48 -2.40 -8.36
C GLN A 95 -15.80 -3.90 -8.27
N LEU A 96 -15.43 -4.52 -7.17
CA LEU A 96 -15.75 -5.94 -6.93
C LEU A 96 -17.26 -6.16 -6.82
N MET A 97 -18.00 -5.27 -6.14
CA MET A 97 -19.46 -5.31 -6.04
C MET A 97 -20.15 -5.09 -7.40
N LYS A 98 -19.55 -4.30 -8.28
CA LYS A 98 -20.00 -4.13 -9.68
C LYS A 98 -19.67 -5.34 -10.58
N GLY A 99 -19.08 -6.39 -10.05
CA GLY A 99 -18.71 -7.59 -10.79
C GLY A 99 -17.46 -7.45 -11.66
N LYS A 100 -16.79 -6.32 -11.62
CA LYS A 100 -15.57 -6.06 -12.39
C LYS A 100 -14.37 -6.66 -11.67
N ARG A 101 -13.98 -7.89 -12.04
CA ARG A 101 -12.87 -8.63 -11.43
C ARG A 101 -11.56 -8.52 -12.21
N ASP A 102 -11.60 -7.99 -13.42
CA ASP A 102 -10.43 -7.89 -14.32
C ASP A 102 -9.61 -6.62 -14.13
N ILE A 103 -10.03 -5.73 -13.23
CA ILE A 103 -9.35 -4.47 -12.94
C ILE A 103 -8.13 -4.72 -12.06
N SER A 104 -7.01 -4.07 -12.37
CA SER A 104 -5.80 -4.12 -11.55
C SER A 104 -5.95 -3.30 -10.27
N CYS A 105 -5.26 -3.73 -9.19
CA CYS A 105 -5.26 -3.02 -7.91
C CYS A 105 -4.55 -1.65 -7.97
N GLY A 106 -3.55 -1.50 -8.83
CA GLY A 106 -2.73 -0.29 -8.94
C GLY A 106 -1.69 -0.08 -7.83
N CYS A 107 -1.75 -0.83 -6.74
CA CYS A 107 -0.82 -0.67 -5.60
C CYS A 107 0.53 -1.38 -5.84
N SER A 108 0.54 -2.45 -6.62
CA SER A 108 1.72 -3.31 -6.83
C SER A 108 2.50 -2.98 -8.12
N GLY A 109 2.07 -1.94 -8.85
CA GLY A 109 2.66 -1.52 -10.12
C GLY A 109 2.26 -2.40 -11.32
N PRO A 110 2.71 -2.02 -12.54
CA PRO A 110 2.27 -2.64 -13.79
C PRO A 110 2.70 -4.11 -13.94
N ASN A 111 3.81 -4.50 -13.33
CA ASN A 111 4.37 -5.85 -13.49
C ASN A 111 3.71 -6.92 -12.61
N ALA A 112 2.91 -6.53 -11.62
CA ALA A 112 2.35 -7.48 -10.67
C ALA A 112 1.13 -8.24 -11.20
N HIS A 113 0.42 -7.70 -12.20
CA HIS A 113 -0.78 -8.28 -12.83
C HIS A 113 -1.83 -8.81 -11.82
N ILE A 114 -1.88 -8.19 -10.62
CA ILE A 114 -2.79 -8.61 -9.55
C ILE A 114 -4.14 -7.95 -9.79
N LYS A 115 -5.17 -8.78 -10.03
CA LYS A 115 -6.54 -8.34 -10.23
C LYS A 115 -7.28 -8.18 -8.90
N VAL A 116 -8.27 -7.30 -8.87
CA VAL A 116 -9.12 -7.06 -7.69
C VAL A 116 -9.84 -8.37 -7.30
N SER A 117 -9.65 -8.79 -6.05
CA SER A 117 -10.19 -10.04 -5.51
C SER A 117 -10.42 -9.93 -4.00
N TRP A 118 -11.24 -10.82 -3.45
CA TRP A 118 -11.50 -10.86 -2.01
C TRP A 118 -10.24 -10.98 -1.14
N PRO A 119 -9.27 -11.87 -1.45
CA PRO A 119 -8.02 -11.94 -0.68
C PRO A 119 -7.26 -10.61 -0.65
N LEU A 120 -7.32 -9.84 -1.75
CA LEU A 120 -6.67 -8.54 -1.84
C LEU A 120 -7.35 -7.49 -0.94
N ILE A 121 -8.69 -7.50 -0.89
CA ILE A 121 -9.47 -6.64 0.01
C ILE A 121 -9.17 -6.97 1.46
N VAL A 122 -9.14 -8.24 1.84
CA VAL A 122 -8.80 -8.67 3.21
C VAL A 122 -7.39 -8.23 3.57
N ARG A 123 -6.41 -8.46 2.70
CA ARG A 123 -5.02 -8.01 2.91
C ARG A 123 -4.94 -6.50 3.17
N ASN A 124 -5.54 -5.70 2.29
CA ASN A 124 -5.51 -4.23 2.44
C ASN A 124 -6.33 -3.75 3.64
N GLY A 125 -7.42 -4.45 3.96
CA GLY A 125 -8.22 -4.17 5.15
C GLY A 125 -7.45 -4.37 6.45
N LEU A 126 -6.54 -5.35 6.50
CA LEU A 126 -5.65 -5.58 7.66
C LEU A 126 -4.56 -4.51 7.79
N LEU A 127 -4.16 -3.85 6.71
CA LEU A 127 -3.16 -2.78 6.76
C LEU A 127 -3.71 -1.51 7.44
N VAL A 128 -5.02 -1.25 7.38
CA VAL A 128 -5.62 -0.05 8.00
C VAL A 128 -5.47 -0.06 9.53
N PRO A 129 -5.93 -1.09 10.28
CA PRO A 129 -5.71 -1.12 11.72
C PRO A 129 -4.22 -1.22 12.07
N LEU A 130 -3.40 -1.88 11.23
CA LEU A 130 -1.97 -2.01 11.47
C LEU A 130 -1.27 -0.64 11.43
N VAL A 131 -1.57 0.24 10.47
CA VAL A 131 -0.97 1.58 10.43
C VAL A 131 -1.44 2.46 11.59
N LEU A 132 -2.67 2.26 12.06
CA LEU A 132 -3.20 3.00 13.21
C LEU A 132 -2.45 2.66 14.52
N THR A 133 -1.80 1.51 14.65
CA THR A 133 -0.96 1.22 15.82
C THR A 133 0.20 2.20 15.96
N CYS A 134 0.65 2.83 14.85
CA CYS A 134 1.68 3.86 14.88
C CYS A 134 1.24 5.15 15.61
N THR A 135 -0.06 5.37 15.81
CA THR A 135 -0.58 6.52 16.58
C THR A 135 -0.46 6.34 18.09
N LEU A 136 -0.28 5.11 18.57
CA LEU A 136 -0.24 4.77 19.99
C LEU A 136 1.15 4.98 20.60
N GLN A 137 2.14 5.37 19.81
CA GLN A 137 3.52 5.57 20.27
C GLN A 137 3.68 6.91 20.95
N THR A 138 4.37 6.90 22.12
CA THR A 138 4.63 8.09 22.92
C THR A 138 6.11 8.50 22.99
N ALA A 139 7.02 7.71 22.42
CA ALA A 139 8.46 7.94 22.45
C ALA A 139 9.11 7.58 21.10
N GLY A 140 10.13 8.35 20.70
CA GLY A 140 10.86 8.18 19.46
C GLY A 140 11.74 6.94 19.39
N PHE A 141 12.43 6.77 18.28
CA PHE A 141 13.37 5.69 18.01
C PHE A 141 14.39 5.54 19.16
N THR A 142 14.29 4.47 19.91
CA THR A 142 15.25 4.19 20.98
C THR A 142 16.48 3.52 20.37
N SER A 143 17.61 4.22 20.38
CA SER A 143 18.86 3.86 19.69
C SER A 143 19.47 2.49 20.02
N SER A 144 19.05 1.83 21.10
CA SER A 144 19.65 0.55 21.55
C SER A 144 19.13 -0.70 20.80
N LEU A 145 18.06 -0.61 20.00
CA LEU A 145 17.41 -1.76 19.36
C LEU A 145 17.27 -1.66 17.84
N TRP A 146 18.04 -0.79 17.20
CA TRP A 146 17.98 -0.58 15.74
C TRP A 146 18.02 -1.88 14.93
N PHE A 147 18.90 -2.79 15.31
CA PHE A 147 19.04 -4.06 14.62
C PHE A 147 17.76 -4.90 14.70
N ALA A 148 17.14 -4.97 15.87
CA ALA A 148 15.90 -5.73 16.05
C ALA A 148 14.72 -5.08 15.30
N VAL A 149 14.62 -3.74 15.29
CA VAL A 149 13.61 -3.01 14.51
C VAL A 149 13.78 -3.27 13.02
N LEU A 150 15.01 -3.23 12.51
CA LEU A 150 15.32 -3.53 11.10
C LEU A 150 14.97 -4.98 10.74
N MET A 151 15.32 -5.94 11.59
CA MET A 151 15.01 -7.36 11.36
C MET A 151 13.51 -7.61 11.34
N THR A 152 12.76 -7.03 12.29
CA THR A 152 11.30 -7.15 12.34
C THR A 152 10.64 -6.46 11.16
N GLY A 153 11.08 -5.27 10.78
CA GLY A 153 10.61 -4.56 9.59
C GLY A 153 10.87 -5.37 8.31
N ALA A 154 12.06 -5.92 8.15
CA ALA A 154 12.41 -6.78 7.02
C ALA A 154 11.53 -8.04 6.98
N PHE A 155 11.27 -8.66 8.13
CA PHE A 155 10.37 -9.81 8.24
C PHE A 155 8.94 -9.46 7.79
N LEU A 156 8.42 -8.30 8.19
CA LEU A 156 7.10 -7.83 7.75
C LEU A 156 7.06 -7.59 6.23
N ILE A 157 8.11 -6.99 5.66
CA ILE A 157 8.24 -6.77 4.21
C ILE A 157 8.26 -8.10 3.46
N LEU A 158 9.04 -9.07 3.92
CA LEU A 158 9.12 -10.40 3.30
C LEU A 158 7.78 -11.12 3.38
N THR A 159 7.13 -11.11 4.55
CA THR A 159 5.81 -11.73 4.75
C THR A 159 4.78 -11.11 3.81
N TYR A 160 4.73 -9.78 3.72
CA TYR A 160 3.83 -9.08 2.80
C TYR A 160 4.11 -9.46 1.34
N SER A 161 5.37 -9.49 0.92
CA SER A 161 5.77 -9.85 -0.44
C SER A 161 5.42 -11.31 -0.77
N CYS A 162 5.58 -12.23 0.20
CA CYS A 162 5.16 -13.62 0.05
C CYS A 162 3.64 -13.73 -0.16
N VAL A 163 2.84 -13.02 0.65
CA VAL A 163 1.38 -12.99 0.51
C VAL A 163 0.97 -12.42 -0.84
N GLU A 164 1.62 -11.34 -1.30
CA GLU A 164 1.39 -10.73 -2.61
C GLU A 164 1.64 -11.74 -3.75
N ASN A 165 2.77 -12.44 -3.71
CA ASN A 165 3.10 -13.48 -4.70
C ASN A 165 2.15 -14.69 -4.65
N LEU A 166 1.73 -15.11 -3.46
CA LEU A 166 0.74 -16.18 -3.31
C LEU A 166 -0.60 -15.82 -3.94
N ILE A 167 -1.09 -14.59 -3.72
CA ILE A 167 -2.33 -14.10 -4.34
C ILE A 167 -2.16 -14.06 -5.87
N ALA A 168 -1.06 -13.53 -6.38
CA ALA A 168 -0.78 -13.46 -7.82
C ALA A 168 -0.73 -14.86 -8.46
N ASN A 169 -0.05 -15.81 -7.83
CA ASN A 169 0.05 -17.19 -8.32
C ASN A 169 -1.29 -17.91 -8.27
N ALA A 170 -2.07 -17.74 -7.19
CA ALA A 170 -3.40 -18.32 -7.08
C ALA A 170 -4.34 -17.80 -8.19
N GLN A 171 -4.26 -16.53 -8.54
CA GLN A 171 -5.03 -15.95 -9.64
C GLN A 171 -4.61 -16.52 -11.00
N LYS A 172 -3.31 -16.69 -11.26
CA LYS A 172 -2.80 -17.32 -12.50
C LYS A 172 -3.30 -18.77 -12.63
N ILE A 173 -3.24 -19.55 -11.56
CA ILE A 173 -3.71 -20.95 -11.56
C ILE A 173 -5.21 -21.02 -11.84
N SER A 174 -6.00 -20.10 -11.25
CA SER A 174 -7.45 -20.10 -11.47
C SER A 174 -7.82 -19.81 -12.93
N ILE A 175 -7.08 -18.93 -13.61
CA ILE A 175 -7.28 -18.62 -15.03
C ILE A 175 -6.96 -19.84 -15.90
N LEU A 176 -5.85 -20.54 -15.61
CA LEU A 176 -5.46 -21.74 -16.36
C LEU A 176 -6.44 -22.92 -16.19
N ARG A 177 -7.18 -22.98 -15.08
CA ARG A 177 -8.12 -24.04 -14.77
C ARG A 177 -9.49 -23.84 -15.45
N THR A 178 -9.79 -22.63 -15.89
CA THR A 178 -11.06 -22.27 -16.57
C THR A 178 -11.00 -22.41 -18.09
N HIS A 179 -9.83 -22.72 -18.63
CA HIS A 179 -9.58 -23.10 -20.04
C HIS A 179 -9.33 -24.60 -20.15
#